data_52fac87761f14549141b59e909841451
#
_entry.id   52fac87761f14549141b59e909841451
#
_cell.length_a   1.000
_cell.length_b   1.000
_cell.length_c   1.000
_cell.angle_alpha   90.00
_cell.angle_beta   90.00
_cell.angle_gamma   90.00
#
_symmetry.space_group_name_H-M   'P 1'
#
loop_
_entity.id
_entity.type
_entity.pdbx_description
1 polymer ?
#
loop_
_entity_poly.entity_id
_entity_poly.type
_entity_poly.pdbx_seq_one_letter_code
_entity_poly.pdbx_strand_id
1 'polypeptide(L)'
;MTGAAIPKGCDCCVRQEDTDYGEETVRIFRPTGQWQNYCYQGENFKNRTVLLKKGDKIGFIEAGILASMGVIKVKVYRRVRAAVLTTGDEVMAPGKRLIPGKIYDCNQGLLAARMKEFGAELVEVAAIEDRPQAMTAAESGAGENFAGKAQNFDAG
;
A
#
# COMPACT_ATOMS: atom_id res chain seq x y z
N MET A 1 12.32 5.20 -29.51
CA MET A 1 12.07 4.57 -28.20
C MET A 1 10.67 4.91 -27.74
N THR A 2 9.96 3.95 -27.18
CA THR A 2 8.65 4.19 -26.58
C THR A 2 8.75 5.31 -25.54
N GLY A 3 7.83 6.28 -25.58
CA GLY A 3 7.83 7.46 -24.71
C GLY A 3 8.73 8.62 -25.16
N ALA A 4 9.45 8.48 -26.27
CA ALA A 4 10.21 9.60 -26.82
C ALA A 4 9.28 10.69 -27.38
N ALA A 5 9.70 11.96 -27.27
CA ALA A 5 8.96 13.05 -27.84
C ALA A 5 8.95 12.96 -29.37
N ILE A 6 7.77 13.13 -29.97
CA ILE A 6 7.65 13.19 -31.43
C ILE A 6 8.18 14.55 -31.92
N PRO A 7 9.07 14.57 -32.94
CA PRO A 7 9.58 15.82 -33.49
C PRO A 7 8.46 16.70 -34.07
N LYS A 8 8.68 18.02 -34.06
CA LYS A 8 7.74 18.96 -34.66
C LYS A 8 7.59 18.69 -36.16
N GLY A 9 6.35 18.68 -36.64
CA GLY A 9 6.04 18.42 -38.03
C GLY A 9 5.80 16.96 -38.39
N CYS A 10 5.99 16.03 -37.43
CA CYS A 10 5.65 14.62 -37.61
C CYS A 10 4.25 14.38 -37.00
N ASP A 11 3.47 13.56 -37.66
CA ASP A 11 2.07 13.25 -37.32
C ASP A 11 1.81 11.75 -37.11
N CYS A 12 2.85 10.94 -37.19
CA CYS A 12 2.77 9.51 -36.90
C CYS A 12 4.15 8.94 -36.53
N CYS A 13 4.16 7.74 -36.00
CA CYS A 13 5.38 6.98 -35.71
C CYS A 13 5.26 5.58 -36.34
N VAL A 14 6.17 5.26 -37.24
CA VAL A 14 6.29 3.92 -37.81
C VAL A 14 7.07 3.05 -36.81
N ARG A 15 6.56 1.88 -36.52
CA ARG A 15 7.27 0.93 -35.67
C ARG A 15 8.44 0.36 -36.43
N GLN A 16 9.53 0.10 -35.77
CA GLN A 16 10.76 -0.43 -36.39
C GLN A 16 10.52 -1.80 -37.03
N GLU A 17 9.63 -2.60 -36.46
CA GLU A 17 9.25 -3.92 -37.00
C GLU A 17 8.47 -3.84 -38.31
N ASP A 18 7.92 -2.69 -38.65
CA ASP A 18 7.24 -2.46 -39.94
C ASP A 18 8.18 -1.86 -40.99
N THR A 19 9.53 -1.96 -40.78
CA THR A 19 10.58 -1.44 -41.67
C THR A 19 11.62 -2.51 -41.94
N ASP A 20 12.49 -2.25 -42.90
CA ASP A 20 13.65 -3.08 -43.23
C ASP A 20 14.91 -2.76 -42.43
N TYR A 21 14.83 -1.93 -41.41
CA TYR A 21 15.95 -1.49 -40.57
C TYR A 21 17.10 -0.79 -41.34
N GLY A 22 16.82 -0.22 -42.50
CA GLY A 22 17.84 0.45 -43.31
C GLY A 22 18.49 1.63 -42.56
N GLU A 23 19.82 1.82 -42.74
CA GLU A 23 20.59 2.89 -42.09
C GLU A 23 20.52 4.22 -42.85
N GLU A 24 20.74 4.19 -44.18
CA GLU A 24 20.69 5.39 -45.02
C GLU A 24 19.30 5.67 -45.59
N THR A 25 18.57 4.61 -45.94
CA THR A 25 17.20 4.66 -46.42
C THR A 25 16.38 3.58 -45.73
N VAL A 26 15.18 3.92 -45.37
CA VAL A 26 14.25 2.99 -44.66
C VAL A 26 13.08 2.69 -45.59
N ARG A 27 12.86 1.41 -45.87
CA ARG A 27 11.66 0.94 -46.57
C ARG A 27 10.58 0.63 -45.53
N ILE A 28 9.42 1.27 -45.66
CA ILE A 28 8.25 1.02 -44.85
C ILE A 28 7.39 -0.03 -45.56
N PHE A 29 7.09 -1.14 -44.89
CA PHE A 29 6.34 -2.25 -45.48
C PHE A 29 4.84 -2.01 -45.55
N ARG A 30 4.29 -1.12 -44.68
CA ARG A 30 2.87 -0.81 -44.62
C ARG A 30 2.66 0.69 -44.46
N PRO A 31 1.66 1.25 -45.13
CA PRO A 31 1.33 2.65 -44.93
C PRO A 31 0.90 2.88 -43.45
N THR A 32 1.37 3.97 -42.87
CA THR A 32 1.02 4.38 -41.52
C THR A 32 0.00 5.49 -41.60
N GLY A 33 -1.09 5.34 -40.87
CA GLY A 33 -2.13 6.36 -40.78
C GLY A 33 -1.68 7.56 -39.95
N GLN A 34 -2.29 8.71 -40.22
CA GLN A 34 -2.05 9.92 -39.41
C GLN A 34 -2.38 9.64 -37.97
N TRP A 35 -1.53 10.11 -37.04
CA TRP A 35 -1.61 9.92 -35.59
C TRP A 35 -1.45 8.48 -35.12
N GLN A 36 -1.08 7.56 -35.96
CA GLN A 36 -0.82 6.19 -35.57
C GLN A 36 0.42 6.11 -34.69
N ASN A 37 0.35 5.36 -33.60
CA ASN A 37 1.40 5.22 -32.60
C ASN A 37 1.85 6.58 -31.97
N TYR A 38 0.98 7.56 -31.98
CA TYR A 38 1.17 8.88 -31.41
C TYR A 38 0.35 8.99 -30.13
N CYS A 39 0.97 9.38 -29.03
CA CYS A 39 0.31 9.61 -27.75
C CYS A 39 0.17 11.12 -27.52
N TYR A 40 -1.05 11.60 -27.43
CA TYR A 40 -1.29 13.03 -27.20
C TYR A 40 -1.01 13.41 -25.76
N GLN A 41 -0.52 14.61 -25.56
CA GLN A 41 -0.38 15.18 -24.23
C GLN A 41 -1.75 15.18 -23.51
N GLY A 42 -1.81 14.55 -22.35
CA GLY A 42 -3.05 14.44 -21.58
C GLY A 42 -4.02 13.38 -22.07
N GLU A 43 -3.59 12.44 -22.94
CA GLU A 43 -4.42 11.33 -23.41
C GLU A 43 -4.90 10.46 -22.24
N ASN A 44 -3.99 10.08 -21.34
CA ASN A 44 -4.34 9.28 -20.15
C ASN A 44 -5.09 10.10 -19.10
N PHE A 45 -4.61 11.33 -18.81
CA PHE A 45 -5.21 12.20 -17.82
C PHE A 45 -5.18 13.66 -18.28
N LYS A 46 -6.32 14.27 -18.30
CA LYS A 46 -6.43 15.71 -18.60
C LYS A 46 -5.97 16.54 -17.41
N ASN A 47 -5.44 17.72 -17.66
CA ASN A 47 -5.10 18.67 -16.60
C ASN A 47 -6.30 18.90 -15.67
N ARG A 48 -6.07 18.93 -14.36
CA ARG A 48 -7.07 19.05 -13.28
C ARG A 48 -8.01 17.86 -13.12
N THR A 49 -7.74 16.71 -13.73
CA THR A 49 -8.46 15.48 -13.40
C THR A 49 -8.19 15.10 -11.94
N VAL A 50 -9.26 14.89 -11.18
CA VAL A 50 -9.15 14.40 -9.80
C VAL A 50 -8.87 12.90 -9.86
N LEU A 51 -7.64 12.50 -9.55
CA LEU A 51 -7.21 11.10 -9.57
C LEU A 51 -7.57 10.36 -8.28
N LEU A 52 -7.44 11.04 -7.16
CA LEU A 52 -7.74 10.50 -5.84
C LEU A 52 -8.50 11.53 -5.00
N LYS A 53 -9.39 11.05 -4.17
CA LYS A 53 -10.16 11.87 -3.22
C LYS A 53 -9.71 11.58 -1.78
N LYS A 54 -10.03 12.50 -0.89
CA LYS A 54 -9.84 12.29 0.55
C LYS A 54 -10.63 11.06 1.01
N GLY A 55 -9.96 10.11 1.63
CA GLY A 55 -10.55 8.85 2.11
C GLY A 55 -10.31 7.67 1.17
N ASP A 56 -9.84 7.89 -0.05
CA ASP A 56 -9.49 6.79 -0.95
C ASP A 56 -8.31 5.98 -0.38
N LYS A 57 -8.40 4.66 -0.50
CA LYS A 57 -7.31 3.77 -0.13
C LYS A 57 -6.24 3.80 -1.21
N ILE A 58 -5.01 4.10 -0.84
CA ILE A 58 -3.86 4.05 -1.75
C ILE A 58 -3.32 2.63 -1.77
N GLY A 59 -3.61 1.91 -2.84
CA GLY A 59 -3.02 0.61 -3.16
C GLY A 59 -1.92 0.75 -4.20
N PHE A 60 -1.53 -0.36 -4.81
CA PHE A 60 -0.45 -0.39 -5.81
C PHE A 60 -0.83 0.35 -7.11
N ILE A 61 -2.11 0.32 -7.50
CA ILE A 61 -2.59 1.02 -8.70
C ILE A 61 -2.51 2.53 -8.48
N GLU A 62 -3.04 3.02 -7.36
CA GLU A 62 -3.04 4.44 -7.01
C GLU A 62 -1.61 4.96 -6.85
N ALA A 63 -0.73 4.17 -6.26
CA ALA A 63 0.69 4.51 -6.17
C ALA A 63 1.34 4.63 -7.56
N GLY A 64 1.02 3.73 -8.49
CA GLY A 64 1.48 3.80 -9.88
C GLY A 64 0.97 5.05 -10.60
N ILE A 65 -0.30 5.39 -10.43
CA ILE A 65 -0.90 6.61 -10.99
C ILE A 65 -0.20 7.86 -10.44
N LEU A 66 -0.01 7.94 -9.13
CA LEU A 66 0.70 9.06 -8.48
C LEU A 66 2.13 9.18 -9.01
N ALA A 67 2.85 8.07 -9.11
CA ALA A 67 4.21 8.03 -9.64
C ALA A 67 4.27 8.51 -11.10
N SER A 68 3.33 8.10 -11.95
CA SER A 68 3.26 8.55 -13.34
C SER A 68 3.02 10.05 -13.49
N MET A 69 2.44 10.68 -12.47
CA MET A 69 2.25 12.13 -12.37
C MET A 69 3.42 12.86 -11.69
N GLY A 70 4.50 12.15 -11.34
CA GLY A 70 5.65 12.73 -10.65
C GLY A 70 5.41 13.03 -9.16
N VAL A 71 4.35 12.50 -8.57
CA VAL A 71 4.03 12.72 -7.16
C VAL A 71 4.79 11.71 -6.31
N ILE A 72 5.72 12.18 -5.51
CA ILE A 72 6.58 11.34 -4.64
C ILE A 72 6.10 11.27 -3.18
N LYS A 73 5.29 12.22 -2.74
CA LYS A 73 4.77 12.27 -1.35
C LYS A 73 3.31 12.71 -1.35
N VAL A 74 2.49 12.03 -0.56
CA VAL A 74 1.09 12.38 -0.33
C VAL A 74 0.79 12.38 1.16
N LYS A 75 -0.12 13.25 1.60
CA LYS A 75 -0.61 13.24 2.98
C LYS A 75 -1.67 12.15 3.11
N VAL A 76 -1.48 11.26 4.06
CA VAL A 76 -2.40 10.16 4.36
C VAL A 76 -2.86 10.21 5.80
N TYR A 77 -3.97 9.55 6.10
CA TYR A 77 -4.37 9.33 7.51
C TYR A 77 -3.41 8.35 8.18
N ARG A 78 -3.11 8.62 9.44
CA ARG A 78 -2.37 7.67 10.28
C ARG A 78 -3.17 6.36 10.40
N ARG A 79 -2.48 5.25 10.40
CA ARG A 79 -3.09 3.95 10.70
C ARG A 79 -3.69 3.95 12.10
N VAL A 80 -4.81 3.25 12.26
CA VAL A 80 -5.40 3.01 13.57
C VAL A 80 -4.42 2.17 14.39
N ARG A 81 -4.11 2.63 15.59
CA ARG A 81 -3.29 1.86 16.54
C ARG A 81 -4.22 0.98 17.35
N ALA A 82 -3.86 -0.28 17.53
CA ALA A 82 -4.66 -1.26 18.25
C ALA A 82 -3.80 -2.05 19.22
N ALA A 83 -4.37 -2.37 20.39
CA ALA A 83 -3.85 -3.38 21.29
C ALA A 83 -4.78 -4.59 21.26
N VAL A 84 -4.20 -5.78 21.37
CA VAL A 84 -4.93 -7.05 21.53
C VAL A 84 -4.58 -7.62 22.88
N LEU A 85 -5.57 -7.65 23.77
CA LEU A 85 -5.45 -8.22 25.11
C LEU A 85 -6.39 -9.41 25.20
N THR A 86 -5.87 -10.56 25.59
CA THR A 86 -6.66 -11.76 25.87
C THR A 86 -6.62 -12.07 27.34
N THR A 87 -7.72 -12.58 27.90
CA THR A 87 -7.83 -12.96 29.31
C THR A 87 -8.27 -14.41 29.43
N GLY A 88 -7.96 -15.04 30.52
CA GLY A 88 -8.39 -16.39 30.84
C GLY A 88 -7.28 -17.15 31.57
N ASP A 89 -7.59 -17.58 32.78
CA ASP A 89 -6.63 -18.37 33.57
C ASP A 89 -6.39 -19.74 32.95
N GLU A 90 -7.33 -20.24 32.13
CA GLU A 90 -7.21 -21.51 31.42
C GLU A 90 -6.32 -21.46 30.18
N VAL A 91 -6.00 -20.27 29.66
CA VAL A 91 -5.24 -20.16 28.40
C VAL A 91 -3.74 -20.11 28.62
N MET A 92 -3.02 -20.67 27.68
CA MET A 92 -1.56 -20.68 27.65
C MET A 92 -1.04 -20.14 26.32
N ALA A 93 0.06 -19.44 26.37
CA ALA A 93 0.74 -18.99 25.16
C ALA A 93 1.19 -20.18 24.30
N PRO A 94 0.99 -20.13 22.97
CA PRO A 94 1.52 -21.13 22.05
C PRO A 94 3.05 -21.32 22.21
N GLY A 95 3.53 -22.54 21.97
CA GLY A 95 4.96 -22.89 22.11
C GLY A 95 5.38 -23.36 23.49
N LYS A 96 4.57 -23.20 24.53
CA LYS A 96 4.78 -23.79 25.85
C LYS A 96 4.20 -25.20 25.90
N ARG A 97 4.74 -26.07 26.77
CA ARG A 97 4.16 -27.42 26.99
C ARG A 97 2.80 -27.27 27.65
N LEU A 98 1.76 -27.83 27.01
CA LEU A 98 0.40 -27.82 27.53
C LEU A 98 0.34 -28.64 28.84
N ILE A 99 -0.32 -28.09 29.85
CA ILE A 99 -0.56 -28.76 31.12
C ILE A 99 -2.04 -29.12 31.26
N PRO A 100 -2.39 -30.16 32.04
CA PRO A 100 -3.79 -30.54 32.24
C PRO A 100 -4.68 -29.36 32.69
N GLY A 101 -5.87 -29.27 32.13
CA GLY A 101 -6.84 -28.18 32.44
C GLY A 101 -6.56 -26.86 31.74
N LYS A 102 -5.56 -26.76 30.87
CA LYS A 102 -5.27 -25.57 30.07
C LYS A 102 -5.49 -25.81 28.58
N ILE A 103 -5.69 -24.73 27.83
CA ILE A 103 -5.77 -24.70 26.38
C ILE A 103 -4.81 -23.66 25.82
N TYR A 104 -4.46 -23.74 24.55
CA TYR A 104 -3.69 -22.67 23.90
C TYR A 104 -4.55 -21.49 23.51
N ASP A 105 -4.00 -20.28 23.69
CA ASP A 105 -4.62 -19.04 23.29
C ASP A 105 -4.61 -18.90 21.76
N CYS A 106 -5.71 -19.28 21.12
CA CYS A 106 -5.91 -19.07 19.67
C CYS A 106 -6.45 -17.67 19.36
N ASN A 107 -7.16 -17.04 20.32
CA ASN A 107 -7.81 -15.74 20.11
C ASN A 107 -6.78 -14.61 19.90
N GLN A 108 -5.71 -14.63 20.69
CA GLN A 108 -4.63 -13.66 20.56
C GLN A 108 -4.06 -13.62 19.12
N GLY A 109 -3.72 -14.78 18.59
CA GLY A 109 -3.17 -14.93 17.25
C GLY A 109 -4.17 -14.51 16.17
N LEU A 110 -5.43 -14.98 16.31
CA LEU A 110 -6.51 -14.65 15.36
C LEU A 110 -6.78 -13.14 15.31
N LEU A 111 -6.97 -12.52 16.47
CA LEU A 111 -7.27 -11.09 16.55
C LEU A 111 -6.09 -10.23 16.07
N ALA A 112 -4.87 -10.59 16.46
CA ALA A 112 -3.68 -9.89 15.99
C ALA A 112 -3.52 -9.95 14.46
N ALA A 113 -3.74 -11.11 13.85
CA ALA A 113 -3.72 -11.27 12.40
C ALA A 113 -4.83 -10.44 11.74
N ARG A 114 -6.03 -10.47 12.29
CA ARG A 114 -7.18 -9.73 11.74
C ARG A 114 -6.99 -8.22 11.81
N MET A 115 -6.43 -7.71 12.90
CA MET A 115 -6.10 -6.28 13.02
C MET A 115 -5.09 -5.84 11.95
N LYS A 116 -4.08 -6.67 11.68
CA LYS A 116 -3.11 -6.41 10.59
C LYS A 116 -3.77 -6.40 9.21
N GLU A 117 -4.68 -7.33 8.93
CA GLU A 117 -5.45 -7.34 7.68
C GLU A 117 -6.27 -6.05 7.48
N PHE A 118 -6.83 -5.51 8.54
CA PHE A 118 -7.50 -4.21 8.52
C PHE A 118 -6.55 -3.02 8.38
N GLY A 119 -5.23 -3.27 8.38
CA GLY A 119 -4.21 -2.24 8.25
C GLY A 119 -3.93 -1.50 9.54
N ALA A 120 -4.34 -2.02 10.70
CA ALA A 120 -4.00 -1.44 11.99
C ALA A 120 -2.53 -1.66 12.33
N GLU A 121 -1.96 -0.71 13.08
CA GLU A 121 -0.67 -0.83 13.74
C GLU A 121 -0.87 -1.46 15.11
N LEU A 122 -0.38 -2.67 15.31
CA LEU A 122 -0.43 -3.30 16.63
C LEU A 122 0.63 -2.68 17.54
N VAL A 123 0.18 -2.08 18.63
CA VAL A 123 1.06 -1.47 19.63
C VAL A 123 1.34 -2.41 20.79
N GLU A 124 0.43 -3.35 21.04
CA GLU A 124 0.56 -4.34 22.08
C GLU A 124 -0.22 -5.62 21.74
N VAL A 125 0.32 -6.76 22.09
CA VAL A 125 -0.35 -8.07 22.04
C VAL A 125 0.05 -8.84 23.30
N ALA A 126 -0.89 -9.02 24.23
CA ALA A 126 -0.62 -9.62 25.53
C ALA A 126 -1.76 -10.53 25.99
N ALA A 127 -1.40 -11.57 26.75
CA ALA A 127 -2.34 -12.31 27.58
C ALA A 127 -2.22 -11.78 29.02
N ILE A 128 -3.34 -11.48 29.64
CA ILE A 128 -3.42 -10.94 31.01
C ILE A 128 -4.21 -11.89 31.91
N GLU A 129 -3.91 -11.86 33.20
CA GLU A 129 -4.68 -12.61 34.18
C GLU A 129 -6.13 -12.11 34.27
N ASP A 130 -7.07 -13.01 34.50
CA ASP A 130 -8.50 -12.67 34.61
C ASP A 130 -8.80 -12.06 35.99
N ARG A 131 -8.20 -10.89 36.24
CA ARG A 131 -8.37 -10.09 37.44
C ARG A 131 -8.61 -8.64 37.09
N PRO A 132 -9.57 -7.96 37.77
CA PRO A 132 -9.89 -6.56 37.49
C PRO A 132 -8.67 -5.64 37.51
N GLN A 133 -7.77 -5.83 38.49
CA GLN A 133 -6.56 -4.99 38.59
C GLN A 133 -5.59 -5.19 37.44
N ALA A 134 -5.43 -6.45 36.95
CA ALA A 134 -4.57 -6.76 35.79
C ALA A 134 -5.17 -6.16 34.50
N MET A 135 -6.49 -6.23 34.35
CA MET A 135 -7.18 -5.62 33.20
C MET A 135 -7.00 -4.10 33.19
N THR A 136 -7.26 -3.43 34.33
CA THR A 136 -7.07 -1.98 34.42
C THR A 136 -5.64 -1.54 34.20
N ALA A 137 -4.65 -2.29 34.70
CA ALA A 137 -3.24 -2.03 34.49
C ALA A 137 -2.84 -2.19 33.01
N ALA A 138 -3.33 -3.23 32.34
CA ALA A 138 -3.08 -3.48 30.92
C ALA A 138 -3.73 -2.42 30.03
N GLU A 139 -4.95 -1.98 30.33
CA GLU A 139 -5.63 -0.89 29.62
C GLU A 139 -4.87 0.43 29.79
N SER A 140 -4.36 0.73 30.99
CA SER A 140 -3.56 1.92 31.26
C SER A 140 -2.21 1.86 30.53
N GLY A 141 -1.52 0.73 30.58
CA GLY A 141 -0.25 0.52 29.87
C GLY A 141 -0.41 0.61 28.34
N ALA A 142 -1.48 0.02 27.80
CA ALA A 142 -1.83 0.19 26.40
C ALA A 142 -2.09 1.69 26.10
N GLY A 143 -2.79 2.40 26.97
CA GLY A 143 -3.03 3.85 26.85
C GLY A 143 -1.74 4.67 26.77
N GLU A 144 -0.76 4.38 27.61
CA GLU A 144 0.57 5.01 27.56
C GLU A 144 1.32 4.70 26.26
N ASN A 145 1.27 3.46 25.78
CA ASN A 145 1.79 3.07 24.49
C ASN A 145 1.09 3.78 23.33
N PHE A 146 -0.18 4.14 23.47
CA PHE A 146 -0.90 5.01 22.52
C PHE A 146 -0.42 6.46 22.57
N ALA A 147 -0.09 6.98 23.73
CA ALA A 147 0.34 8.37 23.92
C ALA A 147 1.83 8.59 23.55
N GLY A 148 2.70 7.65 23.88
CA GLY A 148 4.16 7.81 23.84
C GLY A 148 4.81 7.80 22.44
N LYS A 149 4.08 7.48 21.36
CA LYS A 149 4.64 7.42 20.00
C LYS A 149 3.96 8.37 19.01
N ALA A 150 3.73 9.61 19.42
CA ALA A 150 3.52 10.70 18.47
C ALA A 150 4.89 11.10 17.89
N GLN A 151 5.58 10.19 17.21
CA GLN A 151 6.80 10.51 16.48
C GLN A 151 6.46 10.72 15.02
N ASN A 152 6.96 11.84 14.50
CA ASN A 152 6.92 12.20 13.09
C ASN A 152 7.36 11.03 12.23
N PHE A 153 6.47 10.47 11.42
CA PHE A 153 6.82 9.56 10.36
C PHE A 153 7.25 10.39 9.16
N ASP A 154 8.56 10.62 9.05
CA ASP A 154 9.18 10.84 7.76
C ASP A 154 9.23 9.48 7.07
N ALA A 155 8.40 9.32 6.04
CA ALA A 155 8.49 8.18 5.14
C ALA A 155 9.75 8.39 4.30
N GLY A 156 10.81 7.63 4.62
CA GLY A 156 11.97 7.47 3.75
C GLY A 156 11.63 6.70 2.48
#